data_8bcdf10c2ce88644623727e6ca5f528d
#
_entry.id   8bcdf10c2ce88644623727e6ca5f528d
#
_cell.length_a   1.000
_cell.length_b   1.000
_cell.length_c   1.000
_cell.angle_alpha   90.00
_cell.angle_beta   90.00
_cell.angle_gamma   90.00
#
_symmetry.space_group_name_H-M   'P 1'
#
loop_
_entity.id
_entity.type
_entity.pdbx_description
1 polymer ?
#
loop_
_entity_poly.entity_id
_entity_poly.type
_entity_poly.pdbx_seq_one_letter_code
_entity_poly.pdbx_strand_id
1 'polypeptide(L)'
;MMDLATLAEQGRDAIPLTRHLDFQLETFDGQSLTLTAPLAPNHNDKGTFFAGSQSALLTLAGWSLTTLLARQAGATADVVAVETGLKYLLPLDSDMHITASASADDIHRFEQRLQRRGKATLSILAQGTSANGTQVCEYQGLYLARIGLP
;
A
#
# COMPACT_ATOMS: atom_id res chain seq x y z
N MET A 1 -14.10 -13.04 1.82
CA MET A 1 -13.20 -11.90 1.59
C MET A 1 -12.38 -11.65 2.86
N MET A 2 -11.13 -11.33 2.70
CA MET A 2 -10.28 -11.07 3.87
C MET A 2 -10.69 -9.76 4.55
N ASP A 3 -10.80 -9.81 5.86
CA ASP A 3 -10.97 -8.64 6.70
C ASP A 3 -9.71 -7.78 6.69
N LEU A 4 -9.87 -6.46 6.56
CA LEU A 4 -8.73 -5.53 6.51
C LEU A 4 -7.92 -5.54 7.81
N ALA A 5 -8.56 -5.69 8.95
CA ALA A 5 -7.86 -5.79 10.23
C ALA A 5 -6.97 -7.04 10.28
N THR A 6 -7.43 -8.14 9.72
CA THR A 6 -6.66 -9.38 9.62
C THR A 6 -5.45 -9.21 8.69
N LEU A 7 -5.64 -8.56 7.54
CA LEU A 7 -4.52 -8.27 6.63
C LEU A 7 -3.49 -7.35 7.29
N ALA A 8 -3.95 -6.32 8.00
CA ALA A 8 -3.06 -5.41 8.72
C ALA A 8 -2.22 -6.17 9.75
N GLU A 9 -2.82 -7.07 10.52
CA GLU A 9 -2.11 -7.87 11.52
C GLU A 9 -1.12 -8.83 10.87
N GLN A 10 -1.50 -9.47 9.76
CA GLN A 10 -0.58 -10.30 8.98
C GLN A 10 0.61 -9.49 8.47
N GLY A 11 0.37 -8.26 8.02
CA GLY A 11 1.43 -7.35 7.60
C GLY A 11 2.40 -7.03 8.73
N ARG A 12 1.89 -6.74 9.92
CA ARG A 12 2.73 -6.47 11.09
C ARG A 12 3.58 -7.67 11.50
N ASP A 13 3.00 -8.88 11.42
CA ASP A 13 3.72 -10.11 11.75
C ASP A 13 4.80 -10.42 10.70
N ALA A 14 4.48 -10.26 9.43
CA ALA A 14 5.39 -10.58 8.33
C ALA A 14 6.47 -9.52 8.13
N ILE A 15 6.15 -8.25 8.40
CA ILE A 15 7.03 -7.10 8.20
C ILE A 15 7.14 -6.34 9.52
N PRO A 16 8.03 -6.75 10.45
CA PRO A 16 8.05 -6.21 11.82
C PRO A 16 8.19 -4.69 11.91
N LEU A 17 8.88 -4.06 10.96
CA LEU A 17 9.01 -2.61 10.92
C LEU A 17 7.65 -1.92 10.93
N THR A 18 6.64 -2.51 10.30
CA THR A 18 5.31 -1.89 10.18
C THR A 18 4.59 -1.75 11.51
N ARG A 19 5.01 -2.49 12.55
CA ARG A 19 4.44 -2.32 13.90
C ARG A 19 4.69 -0.92 14.46
N HIS A 20 5.80 -0.31 14.10
CA HIS A 20 6.19 1.02 14.60
C HIS A 20 5.47 2.15 13.86
N LEU A 21 4.84 1.86 12.72
CA LEU A 21 4.13 2.88 11.93
C LEU A 21 2.74 3.19 12.47
N ASP A 22 2.17 2.29 13.26
CA ASP A 22 0.83 2.39 13.86
C ASP A 22 -0.25 2.66 12.80
N PHE A 23 -0.15 1.96 11.67
CA PHE A 23 -1.06 2.15 10.55
C PHE A 23 -2.38 1.40 10.72
N GLN A 24 -3.40 1.85 10.00
CA GLN A 24 -4.65 1.13 9.86
C GLN A 24 -5.05 1.07 8.39
N LEU A 25 -5.56 -0.08 7.95
CA LEU A 25 -6.20 -0.23 6.66
C LEU A 25 -7.69 0.10 6.85
N GLU A 26 -8.17 1.14 6.18
CA GLU A 26 -9.49 1.68 6.45
C GLU A 26 -10.56 1.14 5.52
N THR A 27 -10.36 1.23 4.20
CA THR A 27 -11.37 0.81 3.21
C THR A 27 -10.71 0.14 2.01
N PHE A 28 -11.45 -0.78 1.39
CA PHE A 28 -11.10 -1.40 0.12
C PHE A 28 -12.38 -1.62 -0.67
N ASP A 29 -12.42 -1.12 -1.91
CA ASP A 29 -13.61 -1.18 -2.76
C ASP A 29 -13.43 -2.09 -3.99
N GLY A 30 -12.35 -2.87 -4.06
CA GLY A 30 -12.03 -3.72 -5.21
C GLY A 30 -11.07 -3.06 -6.21
N GLN A 31 -10.80 -1.78 -6.06
CA GLN A 31 -9.92 -1.02 -6.95
C GLN A 31 -9.01 -0.07 -6.18
N SER A 32 -9.47 0.46 -5.06
CA SER A 32 -8.77 1.42 -4.23
C SER A 32 -8.70 0.96 -2.78
N LEU A 33 -7.61 1.28 -2.13
CA LEU A 33 -7.37 1.01 -0.70
C LEU A 33 -7.02 2.33 -0.01
N THR A 34 -7.62 2.57 1.15
CA THR A 34 -7.21 3.69 2.00
C THR A 34 -6.50 3.18 3.25
N LEU A 35 -5.47 3.91 3.65
CA LEU A 35 -4.63 3.62 4.81
C LEU A 35 -4.42 4.91 5.58
N THR A 36 -4.40 4.82 6.91
CA THR A 36 -4.09 5.97 7.77
C THR A 36 -2.96 5.62 8.73
N ALA A 37 -2.19 6.64 9.13
CA ALA A 37 -1.17 6.49 10.15
C ALA A 37 -1.00 7.81 10.92
N PRO A 38 -0.77 7.73 12.24
CA PRO A 38 -0.66 8.93 13.07
C PRO A 38 0.71 9.59 12.95
N LEU A 39 0.75 10.90 13.16
CA LEU A 39 1.99 11.66 13.17
C LEU A 39 2.90 11.27 14.33
N ALA A 40 2.32 11.03 15.51
CA ALA A 40 3.09 10.89 16.75
C ALA A 40 4.25 9.88 16.67
N PRO A 41 4.06 8.61 16.26
CA PRO A 41 5.18 7.67 16.18
C PRO A 41 6.04 7.86 14.91
N ASN A 42 5.64 8.74 14.00
CA ASN A 42 6.23 8.89 12.67
C ASN A 42 6.87 10.25 12.42
N HIS A 43 7.00 11.08 13.46
CA HIS A 43 7.55 12.43 13.28
C HIS A 43 9.08 12.39 13.10
N ASN A 44 9.58 13.41 12.44
CA ASN A 44 11.02 13.64 12.26
C ASN A 44 11.54 14.61 13.32
N ASP A 45 12.78 15.07 13.14
CA ASP A 45 13.46 16.02 14.01
C ASP A 45 12.83 17.43 14.02
N LYS A 46 11.88 17.68 13.11
CA LYS A 46 11.19 18.98 12.98
C LYS A 46 9.73 18.91 13.44
N GLY A 47 9.26 17.74 13.90
CA GLY A 47 7.88 17.54 14.28
C GLY A 47 6.92 17.32 13.12
N THR A 48 7.41 17.15 11.90
CA THR A 48 6.60 16.78 10.74
C THR A 48 6.77 15.28 10.44
N PHE A 49 5.96 14.76 9.55
CA PHE A 49 5.96 13.33 9.23
C PHE A 49 7.28 12.95 8.53
N PHE A 50 8.01 12.00 9.08
CA PHE A 50 9.29 11.56 8.55
C PHE A 50 9.13 10.99 7.14
N ALA A 51 10.01 11.42 6.22
CA ALA A 51 9.99 10.98 4.83
C ALA A 51 10.11 9.45 4.71
N GLY A 52 10.96 8.84 5.52
CA GLY A 52 11.10 7.37 5.55
C GLY A 52 9.83 6.65 5.97
N SER A 53 9.10 7.19 6.94
CA SER A 53 7.80 6.66 7.35
C SER A 53 6.77 6.79 6.22
N GLN A 54 6.74 7.91 5.53
CA GLN A 54 5.85 8.10 4.38
C GLN A 54 6.15 7.08 3.29
N SER A 55 7.43 6.88 2.97
CA SER A 55 7.86 5.90 1.97
C SER A 55 7.46 4.47 2.37
N ALA A 56 7.68 4.10 3.63
CA ALA A 56 7.30 2.79 4.13
C ALA A 56 5.79 2.57 4.08
N LEU A 57 5.00 3.58 4.45
CA LEU A 57 3.54 3.50 4.44
C LEU A 57 2.97 3.40 3.02
N LEU A 58 3.55 4.16 2.07
CA LEU A 58 3.14 4.09 0.67
C LEU A 58 3.48 2.73 0.06
N THR A 59 4.66 2.20 0.36
CA THR A 59 5.06 0.86 -0.06
C THR A 59 4.11 -0.20 0.52
N LEU A 60 3.77 -0.05 1.80
CA LEU A 60 2.82 -0.95 2.48
C LEU A 60 1.42 -0.87 1.86
N ALA A 61 0.97 0.32 1.49
CA ALA A 61 -0.33 0.50 0.85
C ALA A 61 -0.38 -0.24 -0.51
N GLY A 62 0.67 -0.13 -1.30
CA GLY A 62 0.78 -0.85 -2.57
C GLY A 62 0.86 -2.37 -2.37
N TRP A 63 1.62 -2.82 -1.38
CA TRP A 63 1.70 -4.23 -1.02
C TRP A 63 0.33 -4.76 -0.59
N SER A 64 -0.37 -4.02 0.23
CA SER A 64 -1.69 -4.40 0.73
C SER A 64 -2.73 -4.48 -0.39
N LEU A 65 -2.76 -3.46 -1.26
CA LEU A 65 -3.68 -3.45 -2.39
C LEU A 65 -3.42 -4.61 -3.35
N THR A 66 -2.16 -4.85 -3.68
CA THR A 66 -1.79 -5.95 -4.58
C THR A 66 -2.15 -7.30 -3.97
N THR A 67 -1.92 -7.48 -2.66
CA THR A 67 -2.29 -8.69 -1.93
C THR A 67 -3.81 -8.93 -1.96
N LEU A 68 -4.60 -7.88 -1.73
CA LEU A 68 -6.06 -7.97 -1.76
C LEU A 68 -6.57 -8.32 -3.15
N LEU A 69 -6.01 -7.71 -4.19
CA LEU A 69 -6.39 -7.98 -5.58
C LEU A 69 -6.03 -9.40 -6.00
N ALA A 70 -4.87 -9.92 -5.55
CA ALA A 70 -4.51 -11.31 -5.78
C ALA A 70 -5.52 -12.26 -5.15
N ARG A 71 -5.92 -12.00 -3.92
CA ARG A 71 -6.93 -12.81 -3.21
C ARG A 71 -8.30 -12.73 -3.84
N GLN A 72 -8.68 -11.55 -4.33
CA GLN A 72 -9.91 -11.36 -5.07
C GLN A 72 -9.92 -12.20 -6.35
N ALA A 73 -8.75 -12.43 -6.96
CA ALA A 73 -8.58 -13.32 -8.10
C ALA A 73 -8.51 -14.80 -7.72
N GLY A 74 -8.66 -15.13 -6.44
CA GLY A 74 -8.64 -16.51 -5.94
C GLY A 74 -7.23 -17.04 -5.66
N ALA A 75 -6.23 -16.16 -5.56
CA ALA A 75 -4.83 -16.57 -5.39
C ALA A 75 -4.28 -16.13 -4.04
N THR A 76 -3.47 -16.99 -3.42
CA THR A 76 -2.58 -16.62 -2.33
C THR A 76 -1.20 -16.40 -2.94
N ALA A 77 -0.73 -15.16 -2.93
CA ALA A 77 0.49 -14.79 -3.61
C ALA A 77 1.44 -14.07 -2.68
N ASP A 78 2.74 -14.26 -2.91
CA ASP A 78 3.77 -13.41 -2.34
C ASP A 78 3.87 -12.15 -3.19
N VAL A 79 3.98 -11.00 -2.54
CA VAL A 79 4.00 -9.70 -3.20
C VAL A 79 5.27 -8.95 -2.81
N VAL A 80 5.97 -8.43 -3.81
CA VAL A 80 7.16 -7.60 -3.60
C VAL A 80 7.07 -6.35 -4.48
N ALA A 81 7.64 -5.25 -3.98
CA ALA A 81 7.82 -4.05 -4.79
C ALA A 81 9.02 -4.27 -5.72
N VAL A 82 8.86 -3.94 -6.99
CA VAL A 82 9.91 -4.07 -8.01
C VAL A 82 10.57 -2.72 -8.26
N GLU A 83 9.77 -1.67 -8.35
CA GLU A 83 10.24 -0.33 -8.65
C GLU A 83 9.27 0.66 -8.04
N THR A 84 9.78 1.71 -7.40
CA THR A 84 8.94 2.74 -6.79
C THR A 84 9.49 4.12 -7.08
N GLY A 85 8.59 5.10 -7.17
CA GLY A 85 8.92 6.51 -7.27
C GLY A 85 8.03 7.32 -6.35
N LEU A 86 8.63 8.28 -5.64
CA LEU A 86 7.94 9.09 -4.64
C LEU A 86 8.40 10.53 -4.75
N LYS A 87 7.43 11.45 -4.79
CA LYS A 87 7.68 12.89 -4.70
C LYS A 87 7.03 13.43 -3.45
N TYR A 88 7.80 14.13 -2.64
CA TYR A 88 7.32 14.87 -1.48
C TYR A 88 7.00 16.29 -1.94
N LEU A 89 5.72 16.66 -1.87
CA LEU A 89 5.24 17.95 -2.40
C LEU A 89 5.23 19.03 -1.32
N LEU A 90 4.82 18.66 -0.10
CA LEU A 90 4.69 19.58 1.02
C LEU A 90 5.06 18.85 2.32
N PRO A 91 5.58 19.55 3.35
CA PRO A 91 5.71 18.97 4.67
C PRO A 91 4.35 18.54 5.22
N LEU A 92 4.32 17.41 5.91
CA LEU A 92 3.10 16.89 6.51
C LEU A 92 3.16 17.07 8.02
N ASP A 93 2.27 17.86 8.57
CA ASP A 93 2.25 18.21 10.00
C ASP A 93 1.01 17.64 10.73
N SER A 94 0.38 16.64 10.15
CA SER A 94 -0.78 15.95 10.71
C SER A 94 -0.66 14.46 10.47
N ASP A 95 -1.67 13.69 10.90
CA ASP A 95 -1.81 12.29 10.52
C ASP A 95 -1.87 12.18 9.01
N MET A 96 -1.41 11.05 8.48
CA MET A 96 -1.33 10.79 7.04
C MET A 96 -2.49 9.93 6.58
N HIS A 97 -3.10 10.32 5.47
CA HIS A 97 -4.10 9.53 4.77
C HIS A 97 -3.53 9.14 3.40
N ILE A 98 -3.58 7.87 3.07
CA ILE A 98 -3.10 7.35 1.79
C ILE A 98 -4.26 6.73 1.04
N THR A 99 -4.35 7.04 -0.26
CA THR A 99 -5.23 6.34 -1.19
C THR A 99 -4.37 5.70 -2.26
N ALA A 100 -4.42 4.39 -2.37
CA ALA A 100 -3.71 3.62 -3.39
C ALA A 100 -4.74 3.00 -4.34
N SER A 101 -4.45 3.02 -5.64
CA SER A 101 -5.37 2.51 -6.64
C SER A 101 -4.63 1.95 -7.85
N ALA A 102 -5.36 1.14 -8.63
CA ALA A 102 -4.92 0.68 -9.94
C ALA A 102 -6.09 0.83 -10.91
N SER A 103 -5.81 0.96 -12.20
CA SER A 103 -6.87 1.06 -13.20
C SER A 103 -7.62 -0.27 -13.33
N ALA A 104 -8.90 -0.20 -13.71
CA ALA A 104 -9.70 -1.42 -13.92
C ALA A 104 -9.07 -2.34 -14.98
N ASP A 105 -8.52 -1.77 -16.05
CA ASP A 105 -7.85 -2.54 -17.09
C ASP A 105 -6.59 -3.23 -16.58
N ASP A 106 -5.78 -2.54 -15.79
CA ASP A 106 -4.57 -3.12 -15.19
C ASP A 106 -4.92 -4.24 -14.23
N ILE A 107 -5.96 -4.06 -13.42
CA ILE A 107 -6.43 -5.08 -12.48
C ILE A 107 -6.90 -6.32 -13.27
N HIS A 108 -7.65 -6.13 -14.32
CA HIS A 108 -8.14 -7.24 -15.15
C HIS A 108 -7.00 -8.04 -15.75
N ARG A 109 -6.00 -7.35 -16.33
CA ARG A 109 -4.81 -8.01 -16.88
C ARG A 109 -3.99 -8.72 -15.80
N PHE A 110 -3.84 -8.09 -14.65
CA PHE A 110 -3.16 -8.67 -13.50
C PHE A 110 -3.82 -9.98 -13.07
N GLU A 111 -5.14 -9.97 -12.88
CA GLU A 111 -5.90 -11.16 -12.48
C GLU A 111 -5.77 -12.29 -13.49
N GLN A 112 -5.89 -11.98 -14.78
CA GLN A 112 -5.76 -12.98 -15.84
C GLN A 112 -4.38 -13.62 -15.85
N ARG A 113 -3.33 -12.81 -15.80
CA ARG A 113 -1.96 -13.32 -15.81
C ARG A 113 -1.63 -14.14 -14.57
N LEU A 114 -2.11 -13.68 -13.41
CA LEU A 114 -1.91 -14.40 -12.17
C LEU A 114 -2.56 -15.79 -12.22
N GLN A 115 -3.79 -15.88 -12.73
CA GLN A 115 -4.50 -17.14 -12.87
C GLN A 115 -3.86 -18.07 -13.89
N ARG A 116 -3.36 -17.53 -15.00
CA ARG A 116 -2.80 -18.33 -16.09
C ARG A 116 -1.34 -18.72 -15.89
N ARG A 117 -0.53 -17.83 -15.33
CA ARG A 117 0.93 -17.97 -15.26
C ARG A 117 1.47 -18.11 -13.84
N GLY A 118 0.65 -17.87 -12.83
CA GLY A 118 1.08 -17.91 -11.43
C GLY A 118 1.92 -16.72 -11.00
N LYS A 119 2.12 -15.73 -11.88
CA LYS A 119 2.78 -14.48 -11.53
C LYS A 119 2.29 -13.35 -12.43
N ALA A 120 2.25 -12.15 -11.88
CA ALA A 120 1.85 -10.95 -12.62
C ALA A 120 2.38 -9.70 -11.92
N THR A 121 2.59 -8.65 -12.70
CA THR A 121 2.90 -7.32 -12.15
C THR A 121 1.67 -6.44 -12.17
N LEU A 122 1.67 -5.44 -11.26
CA LEU A 122 0.59 -4.47 -11.16
C LEU A 122 1.19 -3.10 -10.88
N SER A 123 0.79 -2.11 -11.66
CA SER A 123 1.16 -0.72 -11.44
C SER A 123 0.17 -0.06 -10.49
N ILE A 124 0.68 0.48 -9.39
CA ILE A 124 -0.11 1.17 -8.36
C ILE A 124 0.22 2.65 -8.40
N LEU A 125 -0.81 3.48 -8.33
CA LEU A 125 -0.69 4.90 -8.05
C LEU A 125 -1.20 5.16 -6.64
N ALA A 126 -0.51 6.01 -5.90
CA ALA A 126 -0.96 6.40 -4.57
C ALA A 126 -0.67 7.87 -4.32
N GLN A 127 -1.43 8.44 -3.43
CA GLN A 127 -1.21 9.79 -2.96
C GLN A 127 -1.40 9.85 -1.45
N GLY A 128 -0.58 10.67 -0.81
CA GLY A 128 -0.73 11.00 0.59
C GLY A 128 -1.37 12.37 0.75
N THR A 129 -2.30 12.47 1.69
CA THR A 129 -2.96 13.73 2.04
C THR A 129 -2.86 13.98 3.53
N SER A 130 -2.92 15.26 3.90
CA SER A 130 -3.02 15.69 5.28
C SER A 130 -4.45 15.47 5.81
N ALA A 131 -4.64 15.69 7.11
CA ALA A 131 -5.95 15.56 7.75
C ALA A 131 -7.02 16.49 7.12
N ASN A 132 -6.60 17.62 6.55
CA ASN A 132 -7.51 18.56 5.88
C ASN A 132 -7.66 18.30 4.38
N GLY A 133 -7.09 17.21 3.86
CA GLY A 133 -7.24 16.81 2.45
C GLY A 133 -6.21 17.40 1.49
N THR A 134 -5.21 18.14 1.97
CA THR A 134 -4.16 18.67 1.11
C THR A 134 -3.22 17.57 0.68
N GLN A 135 -2.95 17.45 -0.62
CA GLN A 135 -2.00 16.46 -1.13
C GLN A 135 -0.57 16.85 -0.73
N VAL A 136 0.13 15.93 -0.07
CA VAL A 136 1.48 16.15 0.44
C VAL A 136 2.54 15.32 -0.27
N CYS A 137 2.14 14.23 -0.93
CA CYS A 137 3.05 13.41 -1.73
C CYS A 137 2.31 12.66 -2.81
N GLU A 138 3.07 12.21 -3.82
CA GLU A 138 2.57 11.34 -4.88
C GLU A 138 3.53 10.17 -5.07
N TYR A 139 2.99 9.02 -5.40
CA TYR A 139 3.73 7.75 -5.40
C TYR A 139 3.27 6.89 -6.57
N GLN A 140 4.22 6.18 -7.15
CA GLN A 140 3.93 5.11 -8.10
C GLN A 140 4.78 3.90 -7.74
N GLY A 141 4.23 2.71 -7.89
CA GLY A 141 4.93 1.48 -7.61
C GLY A 141 4.55 0.37 -8.57
N LEU A 142 5.54 -0.40 -8.98
CA LEU A 142 5.33 -1.64 -9.71
C LEU A 142 5.52 -2.79 -8.74
N TYR A 143 4.50 -3.63 -8.61
CA TYR A 143 4.51 -4.76 -7.68
C TYR A 143 4.42 -6.07 -8.45
N LEU A 144 5.13 -7.09 -7.97
CA LEU A 144 5.07 -8.45 -8.50
C LEU A 144 4.35 -9.33 -7.49
N ALA A 145 3.31 -10.01 -7.94
CA ALA A 145 2.63 -11.07 -7.19
C ALA A 145 3.01 -12.41 -7.80
N ARG A 146 3.33 -13.37 -6.95
CA ARG A 146 3.73 -14.72 -7.35
C ARG A 146 3.00 -15.73 -6.48
N ILE A 147 2.27 -16.65 -7.11
CA ILE A 147 1.62 -17.74 -6.39
C ILE A 147 2.71 -18.66 -5.84
N GLY A 148 2.52 -19.07 -4.60
CA GLY A 148 3.53 -19.70 -3.78
C GLY A 148 4.39 -20.73 -4.48
N LEU A 149 5.69 -20.54 -4.33
CA LEU A 149 6.64 -21.59 -4.61
C LEU A 149 6.60 -22.60 -3.48
N PRO A 150 6.73 -23.89 -3.79
CA PRO A 150 6.86 -24.89 -2.75
C PRO A 150 8.11 -24.68 -1.90
#